data_3b7f46e559e5f67315b2627c57337c8c
#
_entry.id   3b7f46e559e5f67315b2627c57337c8c
#
_cell.length_a   1.000
_cell.length_b   1.000
_cell.length_c   1.000
_cell.angle_alpha   90.00
_cell.angle_beta   90.00
_cell.angle_gamma   90.00
#
_symmetry.space_group_name_H-M   'P 1'
#
loop_
_entity.id
_entity.type
_entity.pdbx_description
1 polymer ?
#
loop_
_entity_poly.entity_id
_entity_poly.type
_entity_poly.pdbx_seq_one_letter_code
_entity_poly.pdbx_strand_id
1 'polypeptide(L)'
;SEMCIRDRGKRGYMTWEQIKEVEGNEFANIGHHSHTHEYLIDVSNEEFILDIETANKIFLRELGYIPNLFSYPFGEYSKFMKDYISKNFKYAFGQHSGVIDLNKDKFELPRFPINEKYGELKRFKSIINYFPLEYKRILPEEKQLFENTNPPNFKVEFFKEQKNLSNINCYSNEGDVWEKSKTNFANNSLTIEFREPFKPRRGRINCSLNDNGKWRWF
;
A
#
# COMPACT_ATOMS: atom_id res chain seq x y z
N SER A 1 0.09 -7.16 12.29
CA SER A 1 0.99 -8.30 12.27
C SER A 1 0.53 -9.31 11.24
N GLU A 2 1.44 -9.71 10.47
CA GLU A 2 1.27 -10.55 9.32
C GLU A 2 1.14 -11.97 9.72
N MET A 3 -0.01 -12.53 9.48
CA MET A 3 -0.12 -13.91 9.83
C MET A 3 -0.97 -14.64 8.84
N CYS A 4 -0.28 -15.48 8.11
CA CYS A 4 -0.88 -16.43 7.22
C CYS A 4 -1.89 -17.30 7.98
N ILE A 5 -3.10 -17.41 7.47
CA ILE A 5 -4.13 -18.27 8.05
C ILE A 5 -3.64 -19.73 8.15
N ARG A 6 -2.87 -20.17 7.16
CA ARG A 6 -2.25 -21.50 7.11
C ARG A 6 -1.36 -21.84 8.31
N ASP A 7 -0.76 -20.82 8.94
CA ASP A 7 0.26 -21.02 9.98
C ASP A 7 -0.29 -20.84 11.42
N ARG A 8 -1.61 -20.71 11.57
CA ARG A 8 -2.25 -20.55 12.88
C ARG A 8 -1.92 -21.68 13.84
N GLY A 9 -1.55 -21.31 15.07
CA GLY A 9 -1.15 -22.26 16.12
C GLY A 9 0.27 -22.80 15.99
N LYS A 10 1.02 -22.51 14.92
CA LYS A 10 2.45 -22.79 14.86
C LYS A 10 3.22 -21.85 15.79
N ARG A 11 4.43 -22.26 16.19
CA ARG A 11 5.29 -21.43 17.04
C ARG A 11 5.51 -20.04 16.41
N GLY A 12 5.20 -19.01 17.19
CA GLY A 12 5.31 -17.60 16.75
C GLY A 12 4.05 -17.02 16.10
N TYR A 13 2.99 -17.82 15.93
CA TYR A 13 1.70 -17.38 15.38
C TYR A 13 0.59 -17.56 16.41
N MET A 14 -0.36 -16.65 16.43
CA MET A 14 -1.53 -16.71 17.32
C MET A 14 -2.43 -17.89 16.96
N THR A 15 -3.04 -18.50 17.97
CA THR A 15 -4.16 -19.44 17.77
C THR A 15 -5.45 -18.67 17.45
N TRP A 16 -6.50 -19.38 17.03
CA TRP A 16 -7.80 -18.78 16.82
C TRP A 16 -8.44 -18.27 18.11
N GLU A 17 -8.21 -18.95 19.23
CA GLU A 17 -8.66 -18.50 20.56
C GLU A 17 -8.02 -17.16 20.93
N GLN A 18 -6.72 -17.03 20.73
CA GLN A 18 -5.99 -15.77 20.97
C GLN A 18 -6.48 -14.64 20.04
N ILE A 19 -6.82 -14.96 18.79
CA ILE A 19 -7.38 -13.98 17.85
C ILE A 19 -8.75 -13.49 18.32
N LYS A 20 -9.63 -14.41 18.78
CA LYS A 20 -10.93 -14.05 19.34
C LYS A 20 -10.80 -13.19 20.60
N GLU A 21 -9.82 -13.49 21.44
CA GLU A 21 -9.50 -12.67 22.62
C GLU A 21 -9.06 -11.26 22.24
N VAL A 22 -8.16 -11.13 21.22
CA VAL A 22 -7.72 -9.83 20.71
C VAL A 22 -8.88 -9.07 20.10
N GLU A 23 -9.75 -9.73 19.35
CA GLU A 23 -10.93 -9.12 18.73
C GLU A 23 -11.94 -8.60 19.75
N GLY A 24 -12.04 -9.23 20.90
CA GLY A 24 -12.87 -8.76 22.03
C GLY A 24 -12.39 -7.44 22.64
N ASN A 25 -11.22 -6.95 22.23
CA ASN A 25 -10.69 -5.67 22.68
C ASN A 25 -11.19 -4.53 21.76
N GLU A 26 -11.74 -3.47 22.33
CA GLU A 26 -12.33 -2.34 21.58
C GLU A 26 -11.34 -1.61 20.65
N PHE A 27 -10.03 -1.74 20.89
CA PHE A 27 -8.98 -1.11 20.10
C PHE A 27 -8.39 -2.01 19.02
N ALA A 28 -8.90 -3.24 18.87
CA ALA A 28 -8.40 -4.21 17.93
C ALA A 28 -9.46 -4.58 16.88
N ASN A 29 -9.02 -4.74 15.64
CA ASN A 29 -9.84 -5.25 14.56
C ASN A 29 -9.07 -6.31 13.79
N ILE A 30 -9.75 -7.39 13.43
CA ILE A 30 -9.16 -8.42 12.59
C ILE A 30 -9.29 -8.01 11.12
N GLY A 31 -8.17 -8.05 10.39
CA GLY A 31 -8.10 -7.80 8.96
C GLY A 31 -7.76 -9.08 8.18
N HIS A 32 -8.17 -9.10 6.91
CA HIS A 32 -7.85 -10.16 5.98
C HIS A 32 -6.46 -9.95 5.36
N HIS A 33 -5.69 -11.03 5.21
CA HIS A 33 -4.33 -10.97 4.65
C HIS A 33 -3.99 -12.22 3.84
N SER A 34 -4.92 -12.67 2.98
CA SER A 34 -4.85 -13.92 2.20
C SER A 34 -4.87 -15.21 3.04
N HIS A 35 -4.80 -16.35 2.36
CA HIS A 35 -4.65 -17.66 2.98
C HIS A 35 -3.18 -18.07 3.12
N THR A 36 -2.43 -18.02 2.02
CA THR A 36 -1.07 -18.58 1.97
C THR A 36 0.03 -17.57 2.30
N HIS A 37 -0.24 -16.27 2.16
CA HIS A 37 0.77 -15.21 2.24
C HIS A 37 1.93 -15.42 1.24
N GLU A 38 1.65 -16.02 0.10
CA GLU A 38 2.61 -16.13 -0.99
C GLU A 38 2.63 -14.85 -1.84
N TYR A 39 3.52 -14.79 -2.82
CA TYR A 39 3.55 -13.71 -3.81
C TYR A 39 2.39 -13.88 -4.80
N LEU A 40 1.20 -13.47 -4.38
CA LEU A 40 -0.03 -13.68 -5.15
C LEU A 40 -0.06 -12.95 -6.49
N ILE A 41 0.87 -12.02 -6.73
CA ILE A 41 1.04 -11.36 -8.02
C ILE A 41 1.70 -12.28 -9.08
N ASP A 42 2.33 -13.37 -8.65
CA ASP A 42 3.05 -14.31 -9.52
C ASP A 42 2.19 -15.51 -9.93
N VAL A 43 1.00 -15.65 -9.34
CA VAL A 43 0.08 -16.76 -9.65
C VAL A 43 -0.99 -16.31 -10.64
N SER A 44 -1.75 -17.26 -11.19
CA SER A 44 -2.89 -16.94 -12.05
C SER A 44 -3.99 -16.21 -11.29
N ASN A 45 -4.87 -15.54 -12.03
CA ASN A 45 -6.04 -14.86 -11.45
C ASN A 45 -6.96 -15.83 -10.71
N GLU A 46 -7.11 -17.04 -11.22
CA GLU A 46 -7.92 -18.11 -10.63
C GLU A 46 -7.32 -18.59 -9.30
N GLU A 47 -6.00 -18.77 -9.24
CA GLU A 47 -5.30 -19.16 -8.02
C GLU A 47 -5.38 -18.03 -6.95
N PHE A 48 -5.25 -16.77 -7.36
CA PHE A 48 -5.46 -15.64 -6.47
C PHE A 48 -6.87 -15.65 -5.88
N ILE A 49 -7.90 -15.81 -6.71
CA ILE A 49 -9.30 -15.88 -6.25
C ILE A 49 -9.48 -17.05 -5.27
N LEU A 50 -8.95 -18.23 -5.62
CA LEU A 50 -9.05 -19.42 -4.78
C LEU A 50 -8.38 -19.22 -3.42
N ASP A 51 -7.25 -18.54 -3.36
CA ASP A 51 -6.57 -18.20 -2.10
C ASP A 51 -7.46 -17.33 -1.20
N ILE A 52 -8.04 -16.27 -1.76
CA ILE A 52 -8.94 -15.37 -1.01
C ILE A 52 -10.20 -16.10 -0.54
N GLU A 53 -10.85 -16.88 -1.40
CA GLU A 53 -12.06 -17.64 -1.05
C GLU A 53 -11.80 -18.72 0.00
N THR A 54 -10.62 -19.35 -0.05
CA THR A 54 -10.20 -20.30 0.98
C THR A 54 -10.05 -19.62 2.32
N ALA A 55 -9.42 -18.45 2.36
CA ALA A 55 -9.34 -17.64 3.58
C ALA A 55 -10.72 -17.24 4.09
N ASN A 56 -11.62 -16.80 3.21
CA ASN A 56 -12.99 -16.41 3.57
C ASN A 56 -13.76 -17.56 4.25
N LYS A 57 -13.66 -18.78 3.71
CA LYS A 57 -14.30 -19.97 4.32
C LYS A 57 -13.75 -20.24 5.73
N ILE A 58 -12.46 -20.05 5.94
CA ILE A 58 -11.84 -20.25 7.24
C ILE A 58 -12.30 -19.16 8.22
N PHE A 59 -12.31 -17.88 7.82
CA PHE A 59 -12.80 -16.80 8.66
C PHE A 59 -14.26 -17.00 9.07
N LEU A 60 -15.13 -17.38 8.13
CA LEU A 60 -16.52 -17.70 8.42
C LEU A 60 -16.67 -18.84 9.44
N ARG A 61 -15.85 -19.89 9.31
CA ARG A 61 -15.87 -21.02 10.24
C ARG A 61 -15.38 -20.62 11.64
N GLU A 62 -14.29 -19.85 11.71
CA GLU A 62 -13.61 -19.56 12.98
C GLU A 62 -14.19 -18.35 13.70
N LEU A 63 -14.54 -17.28 12.99
CA LEU A 63 -15.01 -16.01 13.55
C LEU A 63 -16.52 -15.78 13.34
N GLY A 64 -17.15 -16.50 12.42
CA GLY A 64 -18.54 -16.29 12.05
C GLY A 64 -18.77 -15.15 11.05
N TYR A 65 -17.72 -14.49 10.59
CA TYR A 65 -17.79 -13.41 9.59
C TYR A 65 -16.52 -13.34 8.74
N ILE A 66 -16.57 -12.58 7.64
CA ILE A 66 -15.40 -12.26 6.81
C ILE A 66 -14.95 -10.85 7.18
N PRO A 67 -13.66 -10.65 7.55
CA PRO A 67 -13.11 -9.32 7.79
C PRO A 67 -13.27 -8.42 6.56
N ASN A 68 -13.65 -7.17 6.78
CA ASN A 68 -13.94 -6.22 5.70
C ASN A 68 -12.74 -5.34 5.31
N LEU A 69 -11.61 -5.49 6.01
CA LEU A 69 -10.34 -4.84 5.72
C LEU A 69 -9.37 -5.85 5.11
N PHE A 70 -8.73 -5.48 4.03
CA PHE A 70 -7.74 -6.32 3.35
C PHE A 70 -6.35 -5.69 3.38
N SER A 71 -5.30 -6.49 3.50
CA SER A 71 -3.91 -6.05 3.31
C SER A 71 -3.25 -6.98 2.29
N TYR A 72 -2.70 -6.39 1.23
CA TYR A 72 -2.02 -7.19 0.20
C TYR A 72 -0.75 -7.82 0.76
N PRO A 73 -0.52 -9.16 0.60
CA PRO A 73 0.75 -9.78 0.92
C PRO A 73 1.90 -9.05 0.24
N PHE A 74 2.94 -8.76 0.98
CA PHE A 74 4.09 -7.95 0.55
C PHE A 74 3.74 -6.54 0.04
N GLY A 75 2.46 -6.15 0.05
CA GLY A 75 1.97 -4.90 -0.52
C GLY A 75 1.98 -4.88 -2.04
N GLU A 76 2.04 -6.05 -2.68
CA GLU A 76 2.07 -6.22 -4.13
C GLU A 76 0.68 -6.56 -4.66
N TYR A 77 0.27 -5.90 -5.73
CA TYR A 77 -1.02 -6.11 -6.37
C TYR A 77 -1.00 -5.65 -7.83
N SER A 78 -1.77 -6.35 -8.66
CA SER A 78 -2.13 -5.92 -10.01
C SER A 78 -3.46 -5.17 -10.01
N LYS A 79 -3.79 -4.54 -11.14
CA LYS A 79 -5.12 -3.94 -11.32
C LYS A 79 -6.24 -4.97 -11.16
N PHE A 80 -6.07 -6.18 -11.70
CA PHE A 80 -7.04 -7.28 -11.54
C PHE A 80 -7.30 -7.61 -10.07
N MET A 81 -6.23 -7.80 -9.29
CA MET A 81 -6.33 -8.09 -7.85
C MET A 81 -7.08 -6.96 -7.12
N LYS A 82 -6.74 -5.71 -7.40
CA LYS A 82 -7.41 -4.54 -6.83
C LYS A 82 -8.89 -4.49 -7.20
N ASP A 83 -9.24 -4.73 -8.44
CA ASP A 83 -10.62 -4.75 -8.93
C ASP A 83 -11.44 -5.89 -8.25
N TYR A 84 -10.83 -7.06 -8.02
CA TYR A 84 -11.47 -8.15 -7.28
C TYR A 84 -11.68 -7.78 -5.80
N ILE A 85 -10.65 -7.28 -5.15
CA ILE A 85 -10.69 -6.89 -3.72
C ILE A 85 -11.72 -5.76 -3.51
N SER A 86 -11.84 -4.82 -4.44
CA SER A 86 -12.80 -3.72 -4.34
C SER A 86 -14.27 -4.15 -4.30
N LYS A 87 -14.59 -5.32 -4.84
CA LYS A 87 -15.93 -5.90 -4.85
C LYS A 87 -16.27 -6.66 -3.57
N ASN A 88 -15.25 -7.07 -2.81
CA ASN A 88 -15.40 -8.00 -1.68
C ASN A 88 -15.02 -7.39 -0.33
N PHE A 89 -14.30 -6.26 -0.30
CA PHE A 89 -13.79 -5.62 0.91
C PHE A 89 -14.15 -4.13 0.94
N LYS A 90 -14.09 -3.54 2.11
CA LYS A 90 -14.38 -2.11 2.32
C LYS A 90 -13.17 -1.23 2.07
N TYR A 91 -11.99 -1.69 2.46
CA TYR A 91 -10.72 -1.01 2.29
C TYR A 91 -9.59 -2.04 2.06
N ALA A 92 -8.56 -1.63 1.30
CA ALA A 92 -7.36 -2.43 1.15
C ALA A 92 -6.08 -1.59 1.31
N PHE A 93 -5.06 -2.20 1.92
CA PHE A 93 -3.81 -1.55 2.29
C PHE A 93 -2.63 -2.17 1.54
N GLY A 94 -1.85 -1.29 0.91
CA GLY A 94 -0.52 -1.63 0.40
C GLY A 94 0.57 -1.56 1.48
N GLN A 95 1.84 -1.55 1.05
CA GLN A 95 3.00 -1.34 1.93
C GLN A 95 3.82 -0.10 1.56
N HIS A 96 3.29 0.77 0.73
CA HIS A 96 3.91 2.06 0.45
C HIS A 96 3.62 3.05 1.57
N SER A 97 4.58 3.96 1.81
CA SER A 97 4.43 5.00 2.83
C SER A 97 3.62 6.16 2.28
N GLY A 98 2.71 6.68 3.09
CA GLY A 98 1.89 7.82 2.71
C GLY A 98 0.80 8.11 3.72
N VAL A 99 0.08 9.20 3.53
CA VAL A 99 -1.06 9.61 4.35
C VAL A 99 -2.35 9.15 3.67
N ILE A 100 -3.23 8.55 4.45
CA ILE A 100 -4.54 8.11 3.94
C ILE A 100 -5.38 9.32 3.57
N ASP A 101 -5.90 9.32 2.33
CA ASP A 101 -6.91 10.23 1.85
C ASP A 101 -8.13 9.42 1.39
N LEU A 102 -9.23 9.52 2.14
CA LEU A 102 -10.45 8.76 1.86
C LEU A 102 -11.20 9.22 0.60
N ASN A 103 -10.77 10.34 -0.01
CA ASN A 103 -11.27 10.80 -1.31
C ASN A 103 -10.51 10.15 -2.49
N LYS A 104 -9.49 9.33 -2.19
CA LYS A 104 -8.71 8.57 -3.17
C LYS A 104 -9.15 7.12 -3.26
N ASP A 105 -8.39 6.33 -4.02
CA ASP A 105 -8.64 4.90 -4.14
C ASP A 105 -8.53 4.22 -2.77
N LYS A 106 -9.63 3.63 -2.34
CA LYS A 106 -9.75 2.96 -1.03
C LYS A 106 -9.13 1.56 -1.01
N PHE A 107 -8.66 1.10 -2.16
CA PHE A 107 -8.13 -0.24 -2.34
C PHE A 107 -6.62 -0.26 -2.63
N GLU A 108 -5.95 0.86 -2.39
CA GLU A 108 -4.49 0.99 -2.40
C GLU A 108 -4.00 1.95 -1.31
N LEU A 109 -4.62 1.89 -0.12
CA LEU A 109 -4.32 2.80 0.97
C LEU A 109 -2.86 2.65 1.44
N PRO A 110 -2.16 3.76 1.65
CA PRO A 110 -0.80 3.75 2.18
C PRO A 110 -0.79 3.51 3.69
N ARG A 111 0.38 3.22 4.25
CA ARG A 111 0.61 3.14 5.69
C ARG A 111 2.04 3.51 6.05
N PHE A 112 2.25 4.09 7.24
CA PHE A 112 3.59 4.24 7.79
C PHE A 112 3.93 3.06 8.70
N PRO A 113 5.05 2.35 8.49
CA PRO A 113 5.46 1.28 9.39
C PRO A 113 5.85 1.84 10.75
N ILE A 114 5.38 1.19 11.82
CA ILE A 114 5.73 1.45 13.21
C ILE A 114 6.21 0.12 13.80
N ASN A 115 7.50 -0.03 13.96
CA ASN A 115 8.17 -1.21 14.52
C ASN A 115 9.44 -0.76 15.25
N GLU A 116 10.27 -1.66 15.75
CA GLU A 116 11.48 -1.33 16.51
C GLU A 116 12.41 -0.35 15.77
N LYS A 117 12.54 -0.50 14.44
CA LYS A 117 13.38 0.37 13.62
C LYS A 117 12.75 1.74 13.35
N TYR A 118 11.42 1.81 13.27
CA TYR A 118 10.67 2.99 12.84
C TYR A 118 9.69 3.51 13.90
N GLY A 119 9.76 2.99 15.13
CA GLY A 119 8.85 3.31 16.24
C GLY A 119 9.28 4.47 17.13
N GLU A 120 10.31 5.24 16.77
CA GLU A 120 10.74 6.40 17.56
C GLU A 120 9.61 7.40 17.75
N LEU A 121 9.41 7.87 19.01
CA LEU A 121 8.34 8.79 19.37
C LEU A 121 8.40 10.11 18.57
N LYS A 122 9.61 10.61 18.26
CA LYS A 122 9.80 11.81 17.43
C LYS A 122 9.21 11.61 16.03
N ARG A 123 9.53 10.46 15.41
CA ARG A 123 8.98 10.09 14.10
C ARG A 123 7.46 9.91 14.15
N PHE A 124 6.95 9.20 15.17
CA PHE A 124 5.52 9.02 15.35
C PHE A 124 4.79 10.36 15.43
N LYS A 125 5.26 11.28 16.29
CA LYS A 125 4.71 12.65 16.40
C LYS A 125 4.75 13.43 15.08
N SER A 126 5.73 13.16 14.21
CA SER A 126 5.80 13.81 12.90
C SER A 126 4.75 13.23 11.95
N ILE A 127 4.67 11.90 11.80
CA ILE A 127 3.80 11.27 10.80
C ILE A 127 2.31 11.46 11.09
N ILE A 128 1.89 11.52 12.36
CA ILE A 128 0.48 11.78 12.72
C ILE A 128 0.04 13.21 12.40
N ASN A 129 0.99 14.12 12.11
CA ASN A 129 0.75 15.50 11.70
C ASN A 129 0.95 15.72 10.20
N TYR A 130 1.17 14.67 9.41
CA TYR A 130 1.25 14.79 7.96
C TYR A 130 -0.13 14.85 7.33
N PHE A 131 -0.20 15.54 6.20
CA PHE A 131 -1.40 15.69 5.39
C PHE A 131 -1.27 14.91 4.09
N PRO A 132 -2.37 14.45 3.48
CA PRO A 132 -2.31 13.89 2.15
C PRO A 132 -1.88 14.96 1.15
N LEU A 133 -1.05 14.57 0.18
CA LEU A 133 -0.79 15.40 -0.98
C LEU A 133 -1.94 15.20 -1.96
N GLU A 134 -2.70 16.26 -2.18
CA GLU A 134 -3.86 16.20 -3.07
C GLU A 134 -3.42 16.09 -4.53
N TYR A 135 -3.97 15.11 -5.24
CA TYR A 135 -3.75 14.89 -6.67
C TYR A 135 -5.04 14.39 -7.31
N LYS A 136 -5.15 14.52 -8.62
CA LYS A 136 -6.30 14.00 -9.38
C LYS A 136 -6.16 12.51 -9.64
N ARG A 137 -4.99 12.09 -10.17
CA ARG A 137 -4.66 10.68 -10.43
C ARG A 137 -3.15 10.47 -10.55
N ILE A 138 -2.72 9.22 -10.37
CA ILE A 138 -1.35 8.75 -10.59
C ILE A 138 -1.39 7.72 -11.72
N LEU A 139 -0.46 7.84 -12.66
CA LEU A 139 -0.28 6.93 -13.79
C LEU A 139 1.10 6.26 -13.71
N PRO A 140 1.24 5.03 -14.19
CA PRO A 140 0.19 4.15 -14.70
C PRO A 140 -0.74 3.65 -13.57
N GLU A 141 -1.99 3.31 -13.93
CA GLU A 141 -2.94 2.69 -13.00
C GLU A 141 -2.52 1.26 -12.64
N GLU A 142 -2.00 0.52 -13.64
CA GLU A 142 -1.38 -0.78 -13.39
C GLU A 142 -0.04 -0.57 -12.68
N LYS A 143 0.10 -1.20 -11.50
CA LYS A 143 1.31 -1.11 -10.67
C LYS A 143 2.27 -2.27 -10.92
N GLN A 144 1.80 -3.35 -11.55
CA GLN A 144 2.65 -4.43 -11.99
C GLN A 144 3.45 -3.99 -13.21
N LEU A 145 4.77 -4.05 -13.11
CA LEU A 145 5.67 -3.70 -14.21
C LEU A 145 6.13 -4.97 -14.93
N PHE A 146 6.12 -4.89 -16.24
CA PHE A 146 6.68 -5.91 -17.14
C PHE A 146 7.95 -5.36 -17.80
N GLU A 147 8.72 -6.19 -18.46
CA GLU A 147 9.97 -5.80 -19.10
C GLU A 147 9.80 -4.59 -20.04
N ASN A 148 8.74 -4.58 -20.83
CA ASN A 148 8.42 -3.49 -21.76
C ASN A 148 7.76 -2.26 -21.11
N THR A 149 7.43 -2.30 -19.82
CA THR A 149 6.83 -1.18 -19.07
C THR A 149 7.71 -0.69 -17.92
N ASN A 150 8.92 -1.18 -17.81
CA ASN A 150 9.89 -0.84 -16.78
C ASN A 150 11.11 -0.11 -17.41
N PRO A 151 11.41 1.16 -17.05
CA PRO A 151 10.72 1.95 -16.03
C PRO A 151 9.35 2.47 -16.50
N PRO A 152 8.41 2.72 -15.56
CA PRO A 152 7.08 3.19 -15.92
C PRO A 152 7.07 4.66 -16.38
N ASN A 153 6.13 5.01 -17.24
CA ASN A 153 5.83 6.41 -17.55
C ASN A 153 5.06 7.05 -16.38
N PHE A 154 5.78 7.31 -15.28
CA PHE A 154 5.18 7.82 -14.05
C PHE A 154 4.74 9.27 -14.21
N LYS A 155 3.48 9.52 -13.90
CA LYS A 155 2.88 10.86 -13.95
C LYS A 155 1.88 11.05 -12.83
N VAL A 156 1.94 12.19 -12.16
CA VAL A 156 0.93 12.65 -11.21
C VAL A 156 0.23 13.86 -11.79
N GLU A 157 -1.09 13.82 -11.90
CA GLU A 157 -1.91 14.95 -12.32
C GLU A 157 -2.55 15.60 -11.11
N PHE A 158 -2.39 16.91 -10.98
CA PHE A 158 -2.92 17.71 -9.87
C PHE A 158 -4.16 18.51 -10.27
N PHE A 159 -4.90 18.95 -9.29
CA PHE A 159 -5.96 19.94 -9.48
C PHE A 159 -5.34 21.32 -9.76
N LYS A 160 -6.02 22.16 -10.55
CA LYS A 160 -5.49 23.48 -10.96
C LYS A 160 -5.26 24.42 -9.79
N GLU A 161 -6.03 24.28 -8.73
CA GLU A 161 -6.04 25.17 -7.56
C GLU A 161 -4.86 24.91 -6.63
N GLN A 162 -4.13 23.81 -6.79
CA GLN A 162 -3.04 23.44 -5.88
C GLN A 162 -1.79 24.29 -6.15
N LYS A 163 -1.32 24.93 -5.09
CA LYS A 163 -0.18 25.83 -5.12
C LYS A 163 1.12 25.11 -4.70
N ASN A 164 2.26 25.76 -4.96
CA ASN A 164 3.59 25.33 -4.51
C ASN A 164 4.05 23.95 -5.05
N LEU A 165 3.42 23.43 -6.09
CA LEU A 165 3.73 22.12 -6.67
C LEU A 165 5.17 22.01 -7.19
N SER A 166 5.80 23.13 -7.59
CA SER A 166 7.22 23.18 -7.97
C SER A 166 8.18 22.79 -6.85
N ASN A 167 7.72 22.84 -5.59
CA ASN A 167 8.50 22.50 -4.40
C ASN A 167 8.36 21.01 -3.99
N ILE A 168 7.68 20.20 -4.80
CA ILE A 168 7.58 18.76 -4.55
C ILE A 168 8.95 18.12 -4.69
N ASN A 169 9.31 17.32 -3.70
CA ASN A 169 10.49 16.49 -3.74
C ASN A 169 10.07 15.02 -3.84
N CYS A 170 10.55 14.35 -4.87
CA CYS A 170 10.36 12.92 -5.06
C CYS A 170 11.69 12.18 -4.88
N TYR A 171 11.61 10.99 -4.34
CA TYR A 171 12.71 10.03 -4.23
C TYR A 171 12.24 8.70 -4.81
N SER A 172 13.11 8.02 -5.50
CA SER A 172 12.86 6.71 -6.11
C SER A 172 14.04 5.78 -5.90
N ASN A 173 13.81 4.48 -5.97
CA ASN A 173 14.83 3.47 -5.68
C ASN A 173 15.14 2.57 -6.89
N GLU A 174 15.10 3.10 -8.10
CA GLU A 174 15.62 2.41 -9.26
C GLU A 174 17.09 1.99 -9.01
N GLY A 175 17.45 0.80 -9.50
CA GLY A 175 18.77 0.24 -9.22
C GLY A 175 19.04 -0.13 -7.75
N ASP A 176 17.99 -0.22 -6.89
CA ASP A 176 18.07 -0.43 -5.44
C ASP A 176 18.71 0.70 -4.63
N VAL A 177 18.94 1.86 -5.24
CA VAL A 177 19.52 3.02 -4.57
C VAL A 177 18.49 4.13 -4.45
N TRP A 178 18.20 4.54 -3.21
CA TRP A 178 17.33 5.68 -2.96
C TRP A 178 18.03 6.98 -3.28
N GLU A 179 17.53 7.68 -4.28
CA GLU A 179 18.03 9.00 -4.67
C GLU A 179 16.88 9.95 -4.97
N LYS A 180 17.21 11.25 -4.96
CA LYS A 180 16.27 12.27 -5.38
C LYS A 180 15.99 12.11 -6.88
N SER A 181 14.71 11.97 -7.22
CA SER A 181 14.28 11.79 -8.60
C SER A 181 14.41 13.09 -9.40
N LYS A 182 14.77 12.96 -10.66
CA LYS A 182 14.67 14.06 -11.62
C LYS A 182 13.21 14.24 -12.02
N THR A 183 12.63 15.38 -11.62
CA THR A 183 11.21 15.68 -11.83
C THR A 183 11.04 16.79 -12.85
N ASN A 184 10.01 16.67 -13.68
CA ASN A 184 9.56 17.74 -14.56
C ASN A 184 8.11 18.09 -14.22
N PHE A 185 7.83 19.38 -14.08
CA PHE A 185 6.51 19.89 -13.75
C PHE A 185 5.98 20.77 -14.88
N ALA A 186 4.92 20.31 -15.54
CA ALA A 186 4.27 21.05 -16.62
C ALA A 186 2.76 20.76 -16.64
N ASN A 187 1.95 21.76 -17.00
CA ASN A 187 0.49 21.60 -17.18
C ASN A 187 -0.22 20.92 -15.99
N ASN A 188 0.09 21.36 -14.76
CA ASN A 188 -0.39 20.73 -13.50
C ASN A 188 -0.09 19.24 -13.39
N SER A 189 0.97 18.77 -14.00
CA SER A 189 1.42 17.39 -13.91
C SER A 189 2.89 17.33 -13.53
N LEU A 190 3.22 16.38 -12.69
CA LEU A 190 4.57 15.98 -12.34
C LEU A 190 4.90 14.69 -13.07
N THR A 191 6.04 14.64 -13.74
CA THR A 191 6.62 13.40 -14.28
C THR A 191 7.98 13.15 -13.66
N ILE A 192 8.39 11.88 -13.62
CA ILE A 192 9.72 11.48 -13.17
C ILE A 192 10.48 10.88 -14.35
N GLU A 193 11.70 11.34 -14.56
CA GLU A 193 12.66 10.73 -15.45
C GLU A 193 13.52 9.76 -14.62
N PHE A 194 13.32 8.47 -14.84
CA PHE A 194 14.06 7.43 -14.14
C PHE A 194 15.44 7.23 -14.74
N ARG A 195 16.42 6.94 -13.91
CA ARG A 195 17.83 6.71 -14.28
C ARG A 195 18.01 5.35 -14.99
N GLU A 196 17.30 4.34 -14.52
CA GLU A 196 17.33 2.97 -15.01
C GLU A 196 16.03 2.22 -14.64
N PRO A 197 15.76 1.04 -15.18
CA PRO A 197 14.65 0.20 -14.76
C PRO A 197 14.70 -0.13 -13.27
N PHE A 198 13.53 -0.29 -12.67
CA PHE A 198 13.44 -0.82 -11.31
C PHE A 198 13.88 -2.28 -11.29
N LYS A 199 14.68 -2.65 -10.29
CA LYS A 199 15.05 -4.04 -10.07
C LYS A 199 13.92 -4.82 -9.43
N PRO A 200 13.84 -6.12 -9.69
CA PRO A 200 12.97 -6.98 -8.94
C PRO A 200 13.32 -6.92 -7.43
N ARG A 201 12.40 -6.93 -6.56
CA ARG A 201 10.99 -7.26 -6.80
C ARG A 201 10.10 -6.03 -6.78
N ARG A 202 10.53 -4.93 -6.18
CA ARG A 202 9.66 -3.81 -5.88
C ARG A 202 10.34 -2.46 -6.07
N GLY A 203 9.84 -1.70 -7.03
CA GLY A 203 10.13 -0.28 -7.15
C GLY A 203 9.34 0.57 -6.16
N ARG A 204 9.89 1.68 -5.73
CA ARG A 204 9.23 2.62 -4.82
C ARG A 204 9.50 4.05 -5.25
N ILE A 205 8.45 4.87 -5.14
CA ILE A 205 8.49 6.31 -5.37
C ILE A 205 7.79 6.96 -4.18
N ASN A 206 8.44 7.90 -3.53
CA ASN A 206 7.85 8.71 -2.46
C ASN A 206 7.98 10.17 -2.82
N CYS A 207 6.87 10.90 -2.79
CA CYS A 207 6.87 12.33 -3.02
C CYS A 207 6.32 13.08 -1.80
N SER A 208 6.93 14.21 -1.49
CA SER A 208 6.50 15.06 -0.39
C SER A 208 6.59 16.54 -0.75
N LEU A 209 5.74 17.32 -0.14
CA LEU A 209 5.68 18.78 -0.28
C LEU A 209 5.63 19.40 1.11
N ASN A 210 6.52 20.35 1.37
CA ASN A 210 6.38 21.24 2.52
C ASN A 210 5.55 22.46 2.10
N ASP A 211 4.31 22.52 2.57
CA ASP A 211 3.38 23.61 2.32
C ASP A 211 3.27 24.47 3.57
N ASN A 212 4.12 25.51 3.68
CA ASN A 212 4.16 26.44 4.82
C ASN A 212 4.27 25.74 6.19
N GLY A 213 5.17 24.77 6.30
CA GLY A 213 5.41 24.00 7.53
C GLY A 213 4.51 22.76 7.67
N LYS A 214 3.53 22.57 6.81
CA LYS A 214 2.71 21.36 6.73
C LYS A 214 3.28 20.39 5.71
N TRP A 215 3.69 19.23 6.18
CA TRP A 215 4.17 18.18 5.29
C TRP A 215 3.03 17.40 4.67
N ARG A 216 3.02 17.30 3.35
CA ARG A 216 2.09 16.51 2.54
C ARG A 216 2.82 15.36 1.86
N TRP A 217 2.19 14.18 1.81
CA TRP A 217 2.78 12.95 1.29
C TRP A 217 1.81 12.18 0.39
N PHE A 218 2.36 11.51 -0.63
CA PHE A 218 1.76 10.38 -1.36
C PHE A 218 2.81 9.35 -1.73
#